data_82439b438b1a7954d5060acde2cff7cd
#
_entry.id   82439b438b1a7954d5060acde2cff7cd
#
_cell.length_a   1.000
_cell.length_b   1.000
_cell.length_c   1.000
_cell.angle_alpha   90.00
_cell.angle_beta   90.00
_cell.angle_gamma   90.00
#
_symmetry.space_group_name_H-M   'P 1'
#
loop_
_entity.id
_entity.type
_entity.pdbx_description
1 polymer ?
#
loop_
_entity_poly.entity_id
_entity_poly.type
_entity_poly.pdbx_seq_one_letter_code
_entity_poly.pdbx_strand_id
1 'polypeptide(L)'
;MKQYELIEHTADVGVKAYGKTVAEAFEHVAEGMFDIITDESTIDPVGQYDIRLEAPDLEQLLVDWLSQLLFLNDAQNLVFGKFQVTLTGNRLSAQVFGEKYDTKKHRMGAEIKAVTYHMLQVSEKDPIFAQVLFDI
;
A
#
# COMPACT_ATOMS: atom_id res chain seq x y z
N MET A 1 5.60 -7.22 15.23
CA MET A 1 4.71 -8.16 14.53
C MET A 1 4.07 -7.46 13.33
N LYS A 2 4.12 -8.12 12.20
CA LYS A 2 3.57 -7.54 10.97
C LYS A 2 2.06 -7.70 10.92
N GLN A 3 1.39 -6.68 10.39
CA GLN A 3 -0.07 -6.64 10.29
C GLN A 3 -0.57 -7.09 8.91
N TYR A 4 0.26 -7.79 8.17
CA TYR A 4 -0.10 -8.29 6.84
C TYR A 4 0.56 -9.65 6.58
N GLU A 5 0.04 -10.35 5.60
CA GLU A 5 0.58 -11.59 5.09
C GLU A 5 0.91 -11.43 3.62
N LEU A 6 2.02 -12.02 3.16
CA LEU A 6 2.35 -12.07 1.75
C LEU A 6 1.65 -13.24 1.10
N ILE A 7 1.14 -13.03 -0.10
CA ILE A 7 0.49 -14.05 -0.91
C ILE A 7 1.36 -14.27 -2.13
N GLU A 8 1.84 -15.49 -2.33
CA GLU A 8 2.62 -15.86 -3.51
C GLU A 8 1.72 -16.53 -4.53
N HIS A 9 1.85 -16.10 -5.78
CA HIS A 9 1.12 -16.65 -6.90
C HIS A 9 2.03 -16.59 -8.12
N THR A 10 1.80 -17.41 -9.12
CA THR A 10 2.66 -17.44 -10.32
C THR A 10 2.79 -16.05 -10.93
N ALA A 11 4.00 -15.48 -10.95
CA ALA A 11 4.34 -14.15 -11.47
C ALA A 11 3.67 -12.98 -10.73
N ASP A 12 3.03 -13.24 -9.60
CA ASP A 12 2.39 -12.22 -8.78
C ASP A 12 2.84 -12.34 -7.33
N VAL A 13 2.76 -11.25 -6.59
CA VAL A 13 2.91 -11.26 -5.15
C VAL A 13 1.81 -10.38 -4.57
N GLY A 14 1.26 -10.75 -3.44
CA GLY A 14 0.17 -10.02 -2.84
C GLY A 14 0.35 -9.74 -1.37
N VAL A 15 -0.55 -8.91 -0.86
CA VAL A 15 -0.62 -8.56 0.55
C VAL A 15 -2.06 -8.74 1.01
N LYS A 16 -2.22 -9.42 2.14
CA LYS A 16 -3.48 -9.45 2.89
C LYS A 16 -3.20 -8.82 4.24
N ALA A 17 -3.77 -7.66 4.48
CA ALA A 17 -3.48 -6.88 5.68
C ALA A 17 -4.73 -6.71 6.52
N TYR A 18 -4.54 -6.76 7.82
CA TYR A 18 -5.62 -6.68 8.81
C TYR A 18 -5.59 -5.36 9.52
N GLY A 19 -6.72 -4.97 10.12
CA GLY A 19 -6.81 -3.76 10.92
C GLY A 19 -8.03 -3.78 11.81
N LYS A 20 -8.09 -2.85 12.75
CA LYS A 20 -9.27 -2.65 13.58
C LYS A 20 -10.36 -1.92 12.81
N THR A 21 -9.96 -1.21 11.76
CA THR A 21 -10.84 -0.50 10.83
C THR A 21 -10.36 -0.77 9.41
N VAL A 22 -11.21 -0.49 8.43
CA VAL A 22 -10.81 -0.61 7.02
C VAL A 22 -9.67 0.37 6.70
N ALA A 23 -9.73 1.58 7.26
CA ALA A 23 -8.66 2.57 7.08
C ALA A 23 -7.31 2.03 7.57
N GLU A 24 -7.29 1.38 8.73
CA GLU A 24 -6.07 0.77 9.25
C GLU A 24 -5.58 -0.37 8.36
N ALA A 25 -6.49 -1.19 7.82
CA ALA A 25 -6.11 -2.24 6.88
C ALA A 25 -5.47 -1.64 5.61
N PHE A 26 -6.00 -0.51 5.11
CA PHE A 26 -5.42 0.20 3.96
C PHE A 26 -4.00 0.70 4.27
N GLU A 27 -3.76 1.19 5.49
CA GLU A 27 -2.42 1.59 5.92
C GLU A 27 -1.46 0.40 5.89
N HIS A 28 -1.89 -0.73 6.44
CA HIS A 28 -1.04 -1.92 6.53
C HIS A 28 -0.76 -2.56 5.16
N VAL A 29 -1.70 -2.50 4.21
CA VAL A 29 -1.43 -2.95 2.84
C VAL A 29 -0.34 -2.11 2.20
N ALA A 30 -0.40 -0.80 2.40
CA ALA A 30 0.62 0.11 1.88
C ALA A 30 1.99 -0.18 2.48
N GLU A 31 2.06 -0.46 3.79
CA GLU A 31 3.31 -0.89 4.42
C GLU A 31 3.86 -2.14 3.76
N GLY A 32 3.00 -3.14 3.55
CA GLY A 32 3.41 -4.38 2.89
C GLY A 32 3.92 -4.16 1.48
N MET A 33 3.28 -3.27 0.72
CA MET A 33 3.72 -2.95 -0.63
C MET A 33 5.13 -2.36 -0.62
N PHE A 34 5.41 -1.40 0.27
CA PHE A 34 6.74 -0.79 0.32
C PHE A 34 7.79 -1.72 0.93
N ASP A 35 7.40 -2.65 1.79
CA ASP A 35 8.32 -3.72 2.24
C ASP A 35 8.74 -4.59 1.06
N ILE A 36 7.83 -4.87 0.14
CA ILE A 36 8.16 -5.61 -1.08
C ILE A 36 9.11 -4.80 -1.97
N ILE A 37 8.83 -3.51 -2.15
CA ILE A 37 9.62 -2.63 -3.02
C ILE A 37 11.02 -2.42 -2.49
N THR A 38 11.20 -2.30 -1.18
CA THR A 38 12.47 -1.94 -0.54
C THR A 38 13.11 -3.08 0.24
N ASP A 39 12.60 -4.30 0.11
CA ASP A 39 13.08 -5.46 0.87
C ASP A 39 13.15 -5.15 2.38
N GLU A 40 12.04 -4.63 2.92
CA GLU A 40 11.86 -4.29 4.33
C GLU A 40 12.89 -3.29 4.88
N SER A 41 13.39 -2.39 4.04
CA SER A 41 14.30 -1.33 4.48
C SER A 41 13.58 -0.33 5.38
N THR A 42 14.33 0.30 6.27
CA THR A 42 13.81 1.42 7.07
C THR A 42 13.66 2.65 6.18
N ILE A 43 12.48 3.27 6.23
CA ILE A 43 12.17 4.47 5.47
C ILE A 43 11.86 5.59 6.46
N ASP A 44 12.62 6.67 6.41
CA ASP A 44 12.43 7.81 7.31
C ASP A 44 11.33 8.74 6.83
N PRO A 45 10.52 9.32 7.75
CA PRO A 45 9.42 10.20 7.39
C PRO A 45 9.89 11.63 7.12
N VAL A 46 10.74 11.80 6.11
CA VAL A 46 11.38 13.08 5.79
C VAL A 46 10.38 14.06 5.20
N GLY A 47 9.57 13.60 4.24
CA GLY A 47 8.57 14.44 3.58
C GLY A 47 7.16 13.92 3.80
N GLN A 48 6.19 14.82 3.71
CA GLN A 48 4.77 14.50 3.82
C GLN A 48 4.09 14.81 2.51
N TYR A 49 3.22 13.89 2.07
CA TYR A 49 2.44 14.03 0.84
C TYR A 49 0.99 13.75 1.17
N ASP A 50 0.08 14.56 0.63
CA ASP A 50 -1.35 14.41 0.85
C ASP A 50 -1.98 13.74 -0.35
N ILE A 51 -2.88 12.77 -0.09
CA ILE A 51 -3.58 12.03 -1.13
C ILE A 51 -5.07 12.08 -0.81
N ARG A 52 -5.89 12.40 -1.83
CA ARG A 52 -7.35 12.41 -1.73
C ARG A 52 -7.93 11.68 -2.92
N LEU A 53 -8.78 10.69 -2.66
CA LEU A 53 -9.36 9.83 -3.67
C LEU A 53 -10.82 9.57 -3.36
N GLU A 54 -11.58 9.26 -4.40
CA GLU A 54 -12.97 8.82 -4.29
C GLU A 54 -13.20 7.75 -5.34
N ALA A 55 -13.92 6.69 -4.98
CA ALA A 55 -14.18 5.57 -5.88
C ALA A 55 -15.61 5.06 -5.67
N PRO A 56 -16.15 4.25 -6.62
CA PRO A 56 -17.52 3.71 -6.48
C PRO A 56 -17.67 2.75 -5.31
N ASP A 57 -16.61 2.04 -4.93
CA ASP A 57 -16.64 1.08 -3.83
C ASP A 57 -15.25 0.98 -3.18
N LEU A 58 -15.17 0.23 -2.07
CA LEU A 58 -13.92 0.11 -1.31
C LEU A 58 -12.86 -0.68 -2.04
N GLU A 59 -13.24 -1.66 -2.85
CA GLU A 59 -12.27 -2.43 -3.63
C GLU A 59 -11.58 -1.54 -4.66
N GLN A 60 -12.33 -0.74 -5.40
CA GLN A 60 -11.73 0.20 -6.34
C GLN A 60 -10.90 1.25 -5.61
N LEU A 61 -11.37 1.70 -4.44
CA LEU A 61 -10.63 2.68 -3.65
C LEU A 61 -9.28 2.12 -3.21
N LEU A 62 -9.23 0.84 -2.84
CA LEU A 62 -7.97 0.18 -2.48
C LEU A 62 -7.00 0.16 -3.67
N VAL A 63 -7.50 -0.20 -4.85
CA VAL A 63 -6.67 -0.22 -6.07
C VAL A 63 -6.14 1.20 -6.36
N ASP A 64 -7.02 2.21 -6.29
CA ASP A 64 -6.64 3.59 -6.58
C ASP A 64 -5.62 4.12 -5.55
N TRP A 65 -5.80 3.76 -4.28
CA TRP A 65 -4.89 4.12 -3.20
C TRP A 65 -3.48 3.61 -3.47
N LEU A 66 -3.37 2.31 -3.73
CA LEU A 66 -2.07 1.70 -3.95
C LEU A 66 -1.46 2.11 -5.28
N SER A 67 -2.28 2.31 -6.31
CA SER A 67 -1.83 2.78 -7.63
C SER A 67 -1.25 4.19 -7.54
N GLN A 68 -1.86 5.06 -6.74
CA GLN A 68 -1.34 6.41 -6.54
C GLN A 68 0.02 6.39 -5.85
N LEU A 69 0.18 5.54 -4.84
CA LEU A 69 1.47 5.38 -4.16
C LEU A 69 2.53 4.82 -5.12
N LEU A 70 2.14 3.85 -5.93
CA LEU A 70 3.05 3.26 -6.92
C LEU A 70 3.45 4.29 -7.98
N PHE A 71 2.52 5.15 -8.40
CA PHE A 71 2.81 6.25 -9.31
C PHE A 71 3.86 7.20 -8.72
N LEU A 72 3.71 7.58 -7.46
CA LEU A 72 4.70 8.46 -6.79
C LEU A 72 6.06 7.78 -6.69
N ASN A 73 6.08 6.47 -6.45
CA ASN A 73 7.32 5.70 -6.45
C ASN A 73 7.99 5.73 -7.83
N ASP A 74 7.24 5.45 -8.89
CA ASP A 74 7.78 5.38 -10.25
C ASP A 74 8.17 6.76 -10.79
N ALA A 75 7.30 7.75 -10.64
CA ALA A 75 7.49 9.06 -11.26
C ALA A 75 8.44 9.96 -10.49
N GLN A 76 8.44 9.85 -9.16
CA GLN A 76 9.21 10.76 -8.30
C GLN A 76 10.25 10.05 -7.44
N ASN A 77 10.40 8.75 -7.63
CA ASN A 77 11.39 7.93 -6.92
C ASN A 77 11.23 8.02 -5.39
N LEU A 78 9.98 8.08 -4.91
CA LEU A 78 9.66 8.17 -3.50
C LEU A 78 9.36 6.80 -2.92
N VAL A 79 9.79 6.58 -1.67
CA VAL A 79 9.40 5.40 -0.89
C VAL A 79 8.76 5.89 0.40
N PHE A 80 7.72 5.19 0.86
CA PHE A 80 6.94 5.60 2.02
C PHE A 80 6.94 4.52 3.09
N GLY A 81 7.02 4.95 4.36
CA GLY A 81 7.05 4.03 5.49
C GLY A 81 6.03 4.32 6.57
N LYS A 82 5.30 5.43 6.46
CA LYS A 82 4.26 5.80 7.42
C LYS A 82 3.04 6.31 6.67
N PHE A 83 1.87 5.82 7.07
CA PHE A 83 0.62 6.12 6.39
C PHE A 83 -0.45 6.45 7.43
N GLN A 84 -1.19 7.53 7.21
CA GLN A 84 -2.32 7.91 8.03
C GLN A 84 -3.52 8.06 7.10
N VAL A 85 -4.46 7.12 7.18
CA VAL A 85 -5.60 7.05 6.28
C VAL A 85 -6.88 7.36 7.04
N THR A 86 -7.70 8.23 6.47
CA THR A 86 -9.06 8.49 6.94
C THR A 86 -10.03 8.12 5.81
N LEU A 87 -10.99 7.27 6.12
CA LEU A 87 -12.04 6.90 5.19
C LEU A 87 -13.38 7.48 5.65
N THR A 88 -14.11 8.11 4.71
CA THR A 88 -15.46 8.58 4.94
C THR A 88 -16.31 8.07 3.80
N GLY A 89 -17.04 6.97 4.03
CA GLY A 89 -17.70 6.24 2.97
C GLY A 89 -16.66 5.73 1.98
N ASN A 90 -16.82 6.10 0.72
CA ASN A 90 -15.90 5.70 -0.35
C ASN A 90 -14.90 6.80 -0.70
N ARG A 91 -14.63 7.71 0.23
CA ARG A 91 -13.66 8.78 0.09
C ARG A 91 -12.47 8.51 1.00
N LEU A 92 -11.29 8.73 0.46
CA LEU A 92 -10.03 8.55 1.19
C LEU A 92 -9.30 9.88 1.26
N SER A 93 -8.81 10.21 2.46
CA SER A 93 -7.87 11.30 2.69
C SER A 93 -6.70 10.72 3.46
N ALA A 94 -5.50 10.93 2.98
CA ALA A 94 -4.32 10.34 3.62
C ALA A 94 -3.15 11.31 3.66
N GLN A 95 -2.33 11.15 4.70
CA GLN A 95 -1.00 11.73 4.78
C GLN A 95 -0.02 10.57 4.73
N VAL A 96 0.93 10.64 3.80
CA VAL A 96 1.95 9.61 3.66
C VAL A 96 3.32 10.24 3.84
N PHE A 97 4.20 9.54 4.51
CA PHE A 97 5.50 10.06 4.92
C PHE A 97 6.60 9.17 4.41
N GLY A 98 7.59 9.78 3.77
CA GLY A 98 8.70 9.03 3.20
C GLY A 98 9.82 9.91 2.72
N GLU A 99 10.63 9.35 1.83
CA GLU A 99 11.85 9.98 1.36
C GLU A 99 12.17 9.48 -0.05
N LYS A 100 13.14 10.10 -0.70
CA LYS A 100 13.65 9.63 -1.97
C LYS A 100 14.32 8.26 -1.77
N TYR A 101 14.12 7.37 -2.74
CA TYR A 101 14.83 6.09 -2.75
C TYR A 101 16.33 6.36 -2.87
N ASP A 102 17.11 5.76 -1.96
CA ASP A 102 18.55 5.93 -1.89
C ASP A 102 19.19 4.53 -1.86
N THR A 103 19.95 4.20 -2.90
CA THR A 103 20.58 2.87 -3.03
C THR A 103 21.58 2.59 -1.90
N LYS A 104 22.08 3.62 -1.24
CA LYS A 104 23.01 3.45 -0.11
C LYS A 104 22.27 3.13 1.19
N LYS A 105 20.98 3.48 1.26
CA LYS A 105 20.17 3.32 2.48
C LYS A 105 19.10 2.24 2.34
N HIS A 106 18.50 2.14 1.16
CA HIS A 106 17.38 1.22 0.91
C HIS A 106 17.86 0.06 0.04
N ARG A 107 17.46 -1.15 0.41
CA ARG A 107 17.68 -2.32 -0.43
C ARG A 107 16.70 -2.31 -1.59
N MET A 108 17.05 -2.97 -2.66
CA MET A 108 16.17 -3.15 -3.80
C MET A 108 15.40 -4.46 -3.61
N GLY A 109 14.07 -4.36 -3.51
CA GLY A 109 13.19 -5.52 -3.50
C GLY A 109 12.65 -5.82 -4.88
N ALA A 110 11.40 -6.24 -4.97
CA ALA A 110 10.75 -6.50 -6.24
C ALA A 110 10.25 -5.21 -6.87
N GLU A 111 10.30 -5.14 -8.20
CA GLU A 111 9.67 -4.07 -8.94
C GLU A 111 8.19 -4.42 -9.12
N ILE A 112 7.32 -3.60 -8.54
CA ILE A 112 5.88 -3.76 -8.71
C ILE A 112 5.45 -2.97 -9.94
N LYS A 113 4.94 -3.68 -10.95
CA LYS A 113 4.53 -3.06 -12.22
C LYS A 113 3.14 -2.49 -12.16
N ALA A 114 2.24 -3.15 -11.45
CA ALA A 114 0.84 -2.71 -11.38
C ALA A 114 0.14 -3.35 -10.20
N VAL A 115 -0.95 -2.69 -9.77
CA VAL A 115 -1.93 -3.25 -8.83
C VAL A 115 -2.98 -3.95 -9.67
N THR A 116 -3.30 -5.21 -9.35
CA THR A 116 -4.26 -5.98 -10.13
C THR A 116 -5.59 -6.12 -9.40
N TYR A 117 -6.63 -6.52 -10.15
CA TYR A 117 -7.94 -6.82 -9.57
C TYR A 117 -8.10 -8.29 -9.20
N HIS A 118 -7.08 -9.10 -9.47
CA HIS A 118 -7.15 -10.53 -9.18
C HIS A 118 -7.10 -10.75 -7.67
N MET A 119 -8.04 -11.53 -7.15
CA MET A 119 -8.21 -11.82 -5.73
C MET A 119 -8.40 -10.57 -4.86
N LEU A 120 -8.83 -9.46 -5.47
CA LEU A 120 -9.09 -8.22 -4.75
C LEU A 120 -10.27 -8.40 -3.80
N GLN A 121 -10.07 -8.03 -2.53
CA GLN A 121 -11.11 -8.17 -1.52
C GLN A 121 -10.91 -7.17 -0.38
N VAL A 122 -11.99 -6.56 0.07
CA VAL A 122 -12.02 -5.73 1.27
C VAL A 122 -13.12 -6.25 2.17
N SER A 123 -12.78 -6.63 3.39
CA SER A 123 -13.74 -7.08 4.39
C SER A 123 -13.97 -5.98 5.42
N GLU A 124 -15.22 -5.56 5.59
CA GLU A 124 -15.61 -4.53 6.56
C GLU A 124 -16.07 -5.14 7.89
N LYS A 125 -16.14 -6.46 7.99
CA LYS A 125 -16.58 -7.19 9.18
C LYS A 125 -15.44 -8.07 9.67
N ASP A 126 -15.44 -8.35 10.98
CA ASP A 126 -14.42 -9.17 11.63
C ASP A 126 -14.28 -10.55 10.97
N PRO A 127 -13.09 -10.92 10.50
CA PRO A 127 -11.87 -10.13 10.51
C PRO A 127 -11.88 -9.04 9.43
N ILE A 128 -11.52 -7.82 9.81
CA ILE A 128 -11.39 -6.71 8.87
C ILE A 128 -10.06 -6.85 8.16
N PHE A 129 -10.08 -6.85 6.83
CA PHE A 129 -8.85 -6.97 6.05
C PHE A 129 -9.00 -6.34 4.67
N ALA A 130 -7.86 -6.10 4.05
CA ALA A 130 -7.77 -5.72 2.64
C ALA A 130 -6.76 -6.63 1.97
N GLN A 131 -7.08 -7.12 0.77
CA GLN A 131 -6.27 -8.08 0.04
C GLN A 131 -6.11 -7.63 -1.40
N VAL A 132 -4.88 -7.72 -1.91
CA VAL A 132 -4.55 -7.30 -3.27
C VAL A 132 -3.39 -8.12 -3.80
N LEU A 133 -3.34 -8.31 -5.12
CA LEU A 133 -2.18 -8.90 -5.80
C LEU A 133 -1.51 -7.84 -6.66
N PHE A 134 -0.19 -7.89 -6.69
CA PHE A 134 0.65 -7.01 -7.50
C PHE A 134 1.28 -7.80 -8.63
N ASP A 135 1.31 -7.21 -9.82
CA ASP A 135 2.06 -7.73 -10.95
C ASP A 135 3.53 -7.30 -10.81
N ILE A 136 4.42 -8.27 -10.84
CA ILE A 136 5.87 -8.02 -10.66
C ILE A 136 6.72 -8.47 -11.84
#